data_d4b477c0f48f5f9aea0addaffdf4c9ac
#
_entry.id   d4b477c0f48f5f9aea0addaffdf4c9ac
#
_cell.length_a   1.000
_cell.length_b   1.000
_cell.length_c   1.000
_cell.angle_alpha   90.00
_cell.angle_beta   90.00
_cell.angle_gamma   90.00
#
_symmetry.space_group_name_H-M   'P 1'
#
loop_
_entity.id
_entity.type
_entity.pdbx_description
1 polymer ?
#
loop_
_entity_poly.entity_id
_entity_poly.type
_entity_poly.pdbx_seq_one_letter_code
_entity_poly.pdbx_strand_id
1 'polypeptide(L)'
;GIGFVPWGPVARGYFGDKFNEYSRFSDESRHNSVDSFSPEALERNRALLDLARIWSNRKDASPIQFSLAWLLAQRPFIVPIPGTTKLHHLKEDLGALDITFTEEELQEFRQQLESIDLAGVRSFESSLEDQ
;
A
#
# COMPACT_ATOMS: atom_id res chain seq x y z
N GLY A 1 -6.06 -24.75 8.73
CA GLY A 1 -5.48 -23.49 8.31
C GLY A 1 -6.56 -22.51 7.87
N ILE A 2 -6.35 -21.23 8.16
CA ILE A 2 -7.25 -20.15 7.73
C ILE A 2 -6.48 -19.31 6.72
N GLY A 3 -7.07 -19.08 5.53
CA GLY A 3 -6.53 -18.14 4.55
C GLY A 3 -6.78 -16.70 4.98
N PHE A 4 -5.90 -15.79 4.60
CA PHE A 4 -6.06 -14.35 4.79
C PHE A 4 -6.17 -13.64 3.45
N VAL A 5 -7.31 -12.98 3.22
CA VAL A 5 -7.64 -12.31 1.95
C VAL A 5 -7.75 -10.80 2.19
N PRO A 6 -6.63 -10.06 2.14
CA PRO A 6 -6.65 -8.60 2.34
C PRO A 6 -7.27 -7.90 1.14
N TRP A 7 -8.28 -7.09 1.39
CA TRP A 7 -8.87 -6.18 0.39
C TRP A 7 -8.19 -4.81 0.41
N GLY A 8 -8.25 -4.09 -0.71
CA GLY A 8 -7.63 -2.77 -0.85
C GLY A 8 -6.10 -2.73 -0.67
N PRO A 9 -5.35 -3.75 -1.15
CA PRO A 9 -3.93 -3.92 -0.84
C PRO A 9 -3.04 -2.82 -1.42
N VAL A 10 -3.54 -2.03 -2.38
CA VAL A 10 -2.83 -0.89 -2.99
C VAL A 10 -3.24 0.46 -2.39
N ALA A 11 -3.81 0.45 -1.19
CA ALA A 11 -4.19 1.65 -0.42
C ALA A 11 -4.99 2.67 -1.26
N ARG A 12 -5.99 2.21 -2.00
CA ARG A 12 -6.85 3.03 -2.87
C ARG A 12 -6.07 3.86 -3.90
N GLY A 13 -4.95 3.36 -4.39
CA GLY A 13 -4.09 4.01 -5.36
C GLY A 13 -3.01 4.92 -4.79
N TYR A 14 -2.81 4.92 -3.46
CA TYR A 14 -1.76 5.69 -2.82
C TYR A 14 -0.37 5.37 -3.37
N PHE A 15 -0.06 4.09 -3.58
CA PHE A 15 1.21 3.66 -4.19
C PHE A 15 1.31 3.91 -5.69
N GLY A 16 0.25 4.39 -6.34
CA GLY A 16 0.23 4.69 -7.77
C GLY A 16 0.81 6.04 -8.17
N ASP A 17 1.53 6.72 -7.31
CA ASP A 17 2.21 8.01 -7.55
C ASP A 17 1.29 9.19 -7.94
N LYS A 18 -0.01 9.07 -7.70
CA LYS A 18 -1.00 10.08 -8.10
C LYS A 18 -1.34 11.07 -6.99
N PHE A 19 -0.93 10.76 -5.76
CA PHE A 19 -1.31 11.54 -4.58
C PHE A 19 -0.09 12.06 -3.83
N ASN A 20 -0.20 13.30 -3.37
CA ASN A 20 0.81 13.97 -2.54
C ASN A 20 0.09 15.00 -1.63
N GLU A 21 0.85 15.72 -0.81
CA GLU A 21 0.35 16.73 0.13
C GLU A 21 -0.44 17.87 -0.54
N TYR A 22 -0.31 18.05 -1.85
CA TYR A 22 -1.06 19.05 -2.63
C TYR A 22 -2.32 18.48 -3.28
N SER A 23 -2.53 17.17 -3.19
CA SER A 23 -3.70 16.53 -3.79
C SER A 23 -4.98 17.06 -3.15
N ARG A 24 -5.97 17.33 -3.97
CA ARG A 24 -7.31 17.73 -3.57
C ARG A 24 -8.31 16.82 -4.28
N PHE A 25 -9.32 16.42 -3.56
CA PHE A 25 -10.35 15.51 -4.06
C PHE A 25 -11.67 16.26 -4.18
N SER A 26 -12.50 15.87 -5.17
CA SER A 26 -13.86 16.39 -5.26
C SER A 26 -14.69 15.99 -4.04
N ASP A 27 -15.69 16.78 -3.68
CA ASP A 27 -16.54 16.53 -2.51
C ASP A 27 -17.21 15.15 -2.51
N GLU A 28 -17.43 14.58 -3.70
CA GLU A 28 -18.00 13.24 -3.88
C GLU A 28 -16.92 12.12 -3.79
N SER A 29 -15.65 12.48 -3.67
CA SER A 29 -14.58 11.50 -3.63
C SER A 29 -14.56 10.74 -2.31
N ARG A 30 -14.49 9.41 -2.39
CA ARG A 30 -14.30 8.55 -1.22
C ARG A 30 -12.99 8.81 -0.46
N HIS A 31 -12.02 9.49 -1.09
CA HIS A 31 -10.76 9.84 -0.43
C HIS A 31 -10.97 10.89 0.67
N ASN A 32 -11.96 11.78 0.53
CA ASN A 32 -12.28 12.78 1.56
C ASN A 32 -12.83 12.18 2.87
N SER A 33 -13.33 10.95 2.82
CA SER A 33 -13.86 10.24 3.99
C SER A 33 -12.81 9.37 4.69
N VAL A 34 -11.54 9.50 4.34
CA VAL A 34 -10.46 8.66 4.86
C VAL A 34 -9.31 9.54 5.34
N ASP A 35 -9.04 9.54 6.62
CA ASP A 35 -8.04 10.37 7.28
C ASP A 35 -6.64 10.24 6.66
N SER A 36 -6.31 9.05 6.11
CA SER A 36 -5.02 8.81 5.44
C SER A 36 -4.80 9.63 4.16
N PHE A 37 -5.83 10.31 3.64
CA PHE A 37 -5.74 11.21 2.49
C PHE A 37 -5.85 12.69 2.87
N SER A 38 -5.86 13.02 4.15
CA SER A 38 -5.72 14.43 4.55
C SER A 38 -4.34 14.97 4.13
N PRO A 39 -4.19 16.28 3.88
CA PRO A 39 -2.90 16.87 3.54
C PRO A 39 -1.79 16.51 4.53
N GLU A 40 -2.11 16.56 5.83
CA GLU A 40 -1.18 16.25 6.92
C GLU A 40 -0.78 14.77 6.92
N ALA A 41 -1.73 13.87 6.66
CA ALA A 41 -1.46 12.44 6.57
C ALA A 41 -0.64 12.11 5.32
N LEU A 42 -0.93 12.74 4.18
CA LEU A 42 -0.17 12.56 2.94
C LEU A 42 1.29 13.02 3.10
N GLU A 43 1.52 14.15 3.78
CA GLU A 43 2.87 14.63 4.09
C GLU A 43 3.62 13.66 5.00
N ARG A 44 3.00 13.23 6.12
CA ARG A 44 3.61 12.30 7.07
C ARG A 44 3.90 10.93 6.45
N ASN A 45 2.99 10.44 5.62
CA ASN A 45 3.13 9.13 4.96
C ASN A 45 4.03 9.17 3.72
N ARG A 46 4.58 10.33 3.35
CA ARG A 46 5.50 10.47 2.23
C ARG A 46 6.71 9.57 2.36
N ALA A 47 7.26 9.42 3.57
CA ALA A 47 8.40 8.54 3.83
C ALA A 47 8.10 7.06 3.46
N LEU A 48 6.86 6.60 3.64
CA LEU A 48 6.44 5.27 3.20
C LEU A 48 6.48 5.13 1.67
N LEU A 49 5.97 6.14 0.96
CA LEU A 49 5.99 6.14 -0.50
C LEU A 49 7.41 6.19 -1.05
N ASP A 50 8.28 7.00 -0.44
CA ASP A 50 9.70 7.08 -0.82
C ASP A 50 10.42 5.75 -0.55
N LEU A 51 10.15 5.09 0.58
CA LEU A 51 10.66 3.76 0.87
C LEU A 51 10.19 2.73 -0.18
N ALA A 52 8.90 2.74 -0.50
CA ALA A 52 8.34 1.85 -1.52
C ALA A 52 8.98 2.09 -2.90
N ARG A 53 9.25 3.34 -3.28
CA ARG A 53 9.96 3.71 -4.53
C ARG A 53 11.40 3.21 -4.56
N ILE A 54 12.14 3.39 -3.45
CA ILE A 54 13.53 2.90 -3.36
C ILE A 54 13.57 1.39 -3.59
N TRP A 55 12.71 0.66 -2.90
CA TRP A 55 12.69 -0.79 -3.00
C TRP A 55 12.14 -1.31 -4.33
N SER A 56 11.11 -0.66 -4.88
CA SER A 56 10.58 -1.02 -6.20
C SER A 56 11.64 -0.83 -7.29
N ASN A 57 12.43 0.25 -7.22
CA ASN A 57 13.55 0.45 -8.15
C ASN A 57 14.64 -0.63 -8.00
N ARG A 58 14.95 -1.10 -6.79
CA ARG A 58 15.87 -2.24 -6.57
C ARG A 58 15.37 -3.52 -7.24
N LYS A 59 14.06 -3.68 -7.37
CA LYS A 59 13.40 -4.86 -7.95
C LYS A 59 12.98 -4.69 -9.41
N ASP A 60 13.34 -3.58 -10.05
CA ASP A 60 12.88 -3.24 -11.41
C ASP A 60 11.36 -3.33 -11.57
N ALA A 61 10.64 -2.77 -10.61
CA ALA A 61 9.19 -2.87 -10.48
C ALA A 61 8.55 -1.53 -10.16
N SER A 62 7.23 -1.43 -10.32
CA SER A 62 6.47 -0.30 -9.78
C SER A 62 6.24 -0.44 -8.27
N PRO A 63 5.97 0.66 -7.54
CA PRO A 63 5.63 0.59 -6.12
C PRO A 63 4.39 -0.27 -5.83
N ILE A 64 3.43 -0.32 -6.75
CA ILE A 64 2.25 -1.21 -6.66
C ILE A 64 2.69 -2.67 -6.74
N GLN A 65 3.48 -3.03 -7.74
CA GLN A 65 4.00 -4.38 -7.91
C GLN A 65 4.82 -4.81 -6.70
N PHE A 66 5.72 -3.95 -6.22
CA PHE A 66 6.52 -4.20 -5.02
C PHE A 66 5.64 -4.46 -3.80
N SER A 67 4.62 -3.61 -3.56
CA SER A 67 3.74 -3.73 -2.40
C SER A 67 2.92 -5.03 -2.41
N LEU A 68 2.41 -5.43 -3.57
CA LEU A 68 1.69 -6.69 -3.72
C LEU A 68 2.62 -7.89 -3.53
N ALA A 69 3.83 -7.86 -4.12
CA ALA A 69 4.83 -8.90 -3.96
C ALA A 69 5.27 -9.06 -2.49
N TRP A 70 5.45 -7.93 -1.78
CA TRP A 70 5.78 -7.95 -0.36
C TRP A 70 4.68 -8.60 0.49
N LEU A 71 3.40 -8.31 0.20
CA LEU A 71 2.26 -8.98 0.87
C LEU A 71 2.28 -10.49 0.63
N LEU A 72 2.48 -10.92 -0.61
CA LEU A 72 2.56 -12.34 -0.97
C LEU A 72 3.73 -13.05 -0.27
N ALA A 73 4.85 -12.36 -0.09
CA ALA A 73 6.03 -12.92 0.56
C ALA A 73 5.88 -13.09 2.08
N GLN A 74 4.89 -12.47 2.73
CA GLN A 74 4.75 -12.56 4.19
C GLN A 74 4.36 -13.95 4.66
N ARG A 75 3.41 -14.60 3.99
CA ARG A 75 2.94 -15.95 4.34
C ARG A 75 2.24 -16.60 3.14
N PRO A 76 2.35 -17.92 2.95
CA PRO A 76 1.77 -18.62 1.81
C PRO A 76 0.22 -18.64 1.80
N PHE A 77 -0.41 -18.27 2.90
CA PHE A 77 -1.87 -18.22 3.02
C PHE A 77 -2.44 -16.81 2.79
N ILE A 78 -1.61 -15.83 2.44
CA ILE A 78 -2.04 -14.45 2.14
C ILE A 78 -2.33 -14.33 0.64
N VAL A 79 -3.57 -13.95 0.30
CA VAL A 79 -4.01 -13.78 -1.08
C VAL A 79 -4.63 -12.38 -1.22
N PRO A 80 -3.84 -11.36 -1.61
CA PRO A 80 -4.36 -10.02 -1.82
C PRO A 80 -5.31 -9.98 -3.02
N ILE A 81 -6.36 -9.14 -2.90
CA ILE A 81 -7.36 -8.94 -3.96
C ILE A 81 -7.38 -7.49 -4.43
N PRO A 82 -6.42 -7.05 -5.25
CA PRO A 82 -6.42 -5.71 -5.82
C PRO A 82 -7.60 -5.55 -6.76
N GLY A 83 -8.34 -4.43 -6.60
CA GLY A 83 -9.49 -4.11 -7.45
C GLY A 83 -9.10 -3.13 -8.55
N THR A 84 -9.45 -3.45 -9.80
CA THR A 84 -9.27 -2.55 -10.93
C THR A 84 -10.34 -2.73 -11.99
N THR A 85 -10.61 -1.66 -12.75
CA THR A 85 -11.48 -1.67 -13.95
C THR A 85 -10.68 -1.52 -15.24
N LYS A 86 -9.34 -1.45 -15.15
CA LYS A 86 -8.47 -1.16 -16.30
C LYS A 86 -7.49 -2.31 -16.54
N LEU A 87 -7.44 -2.78 -17.78
CA LEU A 87 -6.58 -3.91 -18.17
C LEU A 87 -5.09 -3.66 -17.88
N HIS A 88 -4.60 -2.43 -18.08
CA HIS A 88 -3.19 -2.13 -17.82
C HIS A 88 -2.85 -2.19 -16.33
N HIS A 89 -3.76 -1.79 -15.44
CA HIS A 89 -3.57 -1.97 -13.99
C HIS A 89 -3.58 -3.45 -13.60
N LEU A 90 -4.46 -4.26 -14.20
CA LEU A 90 -4.45 -5.70 -13.97
C LEU A 90 -3.12 -6.34 -14.38
N LYS A 91 -2.58 -5.94 -15.53
CA LYS A 91 -1.27 -6.42 -15.98
C LYS A 91 -0.14 -5.98 -15.05
N GLU A 92 -0.20 -4.75 -14.53
CA GLU A 92 0.73 -4.26 -13.53
C GLU A 92 0.66 -5.10 -12.25
N ASP A 93 -0.55 -5.31 -11.72
CA ASP A 93 -0.76 -6.12 -10.51
C ASP A 93 -0.22 -7.54 -10.66
N LEU A 94 -0.44 -8.18 -11.82
CA LEU A 94 0.08 -9.52 -12.11
C LEU A 94 1.62 -9.58 -12.17
N GLY A 95 2.28 -8.50 -12.56
CA GLY A 95 3.74 -8.40 -12.55
C GLY A 95 4.36 -8.53 -11.14
N ALA A 96 3.56 -8.38 -10.09
CA ALA A 96 4.00 -8.66 -8.72
C ALA A 96 4.41 -10.12 -8.49
N LEU A 97 3.90 -11.05 -9.29
CA LEU A 97 4.22 -12.48 -9.19
C LEU A 97 5.65 -12.82 -9.63
N ASP A 98 6.27 -11.95 -10.41
CA ASP A 98 7.64 -12.13 -10.90
C ASP A 98 8.70 -11.61 -9.91
N ILE A 99 8.27 -10.92 -8.84
CA ILE A 99 9.16 -10.33 -7.84
C ILE A 99 9.40 -11.33 -6.71
N THR A 100 10.67 -11.60 -6.43
CA THR A 100 11.11 -12.45 -5.33
C THR A 100 11.92 -11.67 -4.32
N PHE A 101 11.91 -12.14 -3.07
CA PHE A 101 12.67 -11.57 -1.96
C PHE A 101 13.55 -12.63 -1.32
N THR A 102 14.75 -12.23 -0.88
CA THR A 102 15.50 -13.03 0.09
C THR A 102 14.99 -12.73 1.51
N GLU A 103 15.35 -13.59 2.46
CA GLU A 103 14.98 -13.38 3.87
C GLU A 103 15.62 -12.09 4.42
N GLU A 104 16.87 -11.81 4.03
CA GLU A 104 17.59 -10.60 4.40
C GLU A 104 16.89 -9.34 3.88
N GLU A 105 16.42 -9.36 2.63
CA GLU A 105 15.66 -8.24 2.04
C GLU A 105 14.34 -8.00 2.77
N LEU A 106 13.61 -9.05 3.13
CA LEU A 106 12.37 -8.93 3.90
C LEU A 106 12.63 -8.34 5.30
N GLN A 107 13.71 -8.75 5.95
CA GLN A 107 14.11 -8.20 7.26
C GLN A 107 14.55 -6.74 7.15
N GLU A 108 15.37 -6.39 6.14
CA GLU A 108 15.83 -5.02 5.91
C GLU A 108 14.63 -4.09 5.67
N PHE A 109 13.72 -4.47 4.76
CA PHE A 109 12.54 -3.67 4.48
C PHE A 109 11.65 -3.48 5.72
N ARG A 110 11.44 -4.54 6.49
CA ARG A 110 10.64 -4.48 7.73
C ARG A 110 11.25 -3.50 8.74
N GLN A 111 12.56 -3.54 8.98
CA GLN A 111 13.24 -2.61 9.88
C GLN A 111 13.09 -1.15 9.43
N GLN A 112 13.22 -0.89 8.12
CA GLN A 112 13.04 0.43 7.57
C GLN A 112 11.59 0.91 7.68
N LEU A 113 10.62 0.01 7.44
CA LEU A 113 9.18 0.30 7.57
C LEU A 113 8.80 0.63 9.02
N GLU A 114 9.31 -0.12 9.99
CA GLU A 114 9.05 0.09 11.42
C GLU A 114 9.61 1.42 11.94
N SER A 115 10.61 1.98 11.26
CA SER A 115 11.18 3.29 11.61
C SER A 115 10.31 4.48 11.16
N ILE A 116 9.29 4.26 10.32
CA ILE A 116 8.42 5.31 9.79
C ILE A 116 7.22 5.53 10.71
N ASP A 117 7.03 6.77 11.17
CA ASP A 117 5.83 7.18 11.91
C ASP A 117 4.68 7.46 10.93
N LEU A 118 3.83 6.47 10.75
CA LEU A 118 2.69 6.54 9.82
C LEU A 118 1.52 7.34 10.44
N ALA A 119 0.84 8.13 9.61
CA ALA A 119 -0.37 8.85 9.96
C ALA A 119 -1.60 8.24 9.28
N GLY A 120 -2.74 8.39 9.92
CA GLY A 120 -4.04 7.93 9.46
C GLY A 120 -4.48 6.65 10.16
N VAL A 121 -5.64 6.74 10.77
CA VAL A 121 -6.29 5.59 11.44
C VAL A 121 -6.97 4.74 10.38
N ARG A 122 -6.89 3.44 10.51
CA ARG A 122 -7.74 2.55 9.73
C ARG A 122 -9.19 2.82 10.13
N SER A 123 -10.07 3.01 9.17
CA SER A 123 -11.50 3.32 9.36
C SER A 123 -12.29 2.32 10.23
N PHE A 124 -11.62 1.32 10.78
CA PHE A 124 -12.20 0.30 11.67
C PHE A 124 -12.11 0.66 13.16
N GLU A 125 -11.18 1.52 13.56
CA GLU A 125 -11.02 1.87 14.99
C GLU A 125 -12.05 2.90 15.43
N SER A 126 -12.44 3.84 14.57
CA SER A 126 -13.48 4.83 14.87
C SER A 126 -14.89 4.24 15.00
N SER A 127 -15.14 3.04 14.46
CA SER A 127 -16.44 2.38 14.57
C SER A 127 -16.58 1.48 15.80
N LEU A 128 -15.50 1.27 16.57
CA LEU A 128 -15.52 0.46 17.79
C LEU A 128 -15.60 1.30 19.07
N GLU A 129 -15.30 2.60 18.99
CA GLU A 129 -15.41 3.51 20.14
C GLU A 129 -16.83 4.04 20.38
N ASP A 130 -17.74 3.88 19.41
CA ASP A 130 -19.15 4.32 19.49
C ASP A 130 -20.13 3.17 19.86
N GLN A 131 -19.64 2.03 20.39
CA GLN A 131 -20.45 0.93 20.93
C GLN A 131 -20.08 0.65 22.40
#